data_d3a38490beac8ae433ecbdeffad6779b
#
_entry.id   d3a38490beac8ae433ecbdeffad6779b
#
_cell.length_a   1.000
_cell.length_b   1.000
_cell.length_c   1.000
_cell.angle_alpha   90.00
_cell.angle_beta   90.00
_cell.angle_gamma   90.00
#
_symmetry.space_group_name_H-M   'P 1'
#
loop_
_entity.id
_entity.type
_entity.pdbx_description
1 polymer ?
#
loop_
_entity_poly.entity_id
_entity_poly.type
_entity_poly.pdbx_seq_one_letter_code
_entity_poly.pdbx_strand_id
1 'polypeptide(L)'
;MKKLLFLSFAVLIGLASCQQKGGSNTTVGEYFAPADSGVQVAGIKMVSIQTPVGKFRVWTKRFGNNPRIKVLLLHGGPAFTHEYLECFESFFPKEGFEMIEYDQLGSYYSDQPRDSSLWTTPRFVEEVEQVRQALKLDSSNFYLLGNSWGGLLAM
;
A
#
# COMPACT_ATOMS: atom_id res chain seq x y z
N MET A 1 53.33 -60.51 15.65
CA MET A 1 52.49 -60.02 14.53
C MET A 1 51.34 -59.27 15.11
N LYS A 2 51.41 -57.94 15.13
CA LYS A 2 50.32 -57.05 15.66
C LYS A 2 49.47 -56.56 14.49
N LYS A 3 48.23 -56.95 14.49
CA LYS A 3 47.27 -56.47 13.49
C LYS A 3 46.78 -55.06 13.89
N LEU A 4 47.02 -54.08 13.04
CA LEU A 4 46.55 -52.67 13.19
C LEU A 4 45.12 -52.56 12.64
N LEU A 5 44.17 -52.22 13.51
CA LEU A 5 42.80 -52.03 13.15
C LEU A 5 42.61 -50.55 12.76
N PHE A 6 42.38 -50.26 11.49
CA PHE A 6 41.99 -48.90 11.04
C PHE A 6 40.50 -48.70 11.27
N LEU A 7 40.18 -47.81 12.19
CA LEU A 7 38.82 -47.34 12.42
C LEU A 7 38.55 -46.15 11.51
N SER A 8 37.78 -46.34 10.43
CA SER A 8 37.37 -45.28 9.55
C SER A 8 36.19 -44.51 10.20
N PHE A 9 36.46 -43.30 10.63
CA PHE A 9 35.43 -42.39 11.14
C PHE A 9 34.79 -41.66 9.95
N ALA A 10 33.62 -42.13 9.52
CA ALA A 10 32.83 -41.44 8.51
C ALA A 10 32.10 -40.26 9.18
N VAL A 11 32.58 -39.03 8.92
CA VAL A 11 31.90 -37.82 9.32
C VAL A 11 30.74 -37.55 8.34
N LEU A 12 29.53 -37.87 8.74
CA LEU A 12 28.30 -37.43 8.04
C LEU A 12 28.08 -35.93 8.31
N ILE A 13 28.52 -35.10 7.38
CA ILE A 13 28.14 -33.70 7.36
C ILE A 13 26.70 -33.65 6.85
N GLY A 14 25.74 -33.53 7.76
CA GLY A 14 24.38 -33.25 7.45
C GLY A 14 24.25 -31.80 6.87
N LEU A 15 24.13 -31.72 5.56
CA LEU A 15 23.69 -30.47 4.91
C LEU A 15 22.25 -30.21 5.33
N ALA A 16 22.07 -29.42 6.40
CA ALA A 16 20.80 -28.82 6.70
C ALA A 16 20.51 -27.80 5.59
N SER A 17 19.89 -28.26 4.51
CA SER A 17 19.27 -27.39 3.51
C SER A 17 18.22 -26.56 4.24
N CYS A 18 18.45 -25.25 4.38
CA CYS A 18 17.40 -24.30 4.70
C CYS A 18 16.35 -24.42 3.59
N GLN A 19 15.28 -25.16 3.85
CA GLN A 19 14.09 -25.08 3.04
C GLN A 19 13.55 -23.64 3.22
N GLN A 20 13.90 -22.75 2.28
CA GLN A 20 13.15 -21.54 2.07
C GLN A 20 11.69 -21.97 1.88
N LYS A 21 10.84 -21.57 2.82
CA LYS A 21 9.37 -21.66 2.65
C LYS A 21 9.07 -21.04 1.29
N GLY A 22 8.53 -21.85 0.39
CA GLY A 22 8.31 -21.50 -1.00
C GLY A 22 7.65 -20.15 -1.13
N GLY A 23 8.40 -19.18 -1.66
CA GLY A 23 7.81 -18.04 -2.28
C GLY A 23 6.87 -18.57 -3.37
N SER A 24 5.62 -18.12 -3.41
CA SER A 24 4.71 -18.49 -4.48
C SER A 24 5.40 -18.13 -5.78
N ASN A 25 5.60 -19.10 -6.66
CA ASN A 25 6.14 -18.90 -8.01
C ASN A 25 5.06 -18.17 -8.87
N THR A 26 4.58 -17.04 -8.38
CA THR A 26 3.65 -16.21 -9.12
C THR A 26 4.39 -15.64 -10.32
N THR A 27 3.91 -15.93 -11.51
CA THR A 27 4.46 -15.34 -12.75
C THR A 27 4.21 -13.84 -12.76
N VAL A 28 4.99 -13.10 -13.55
CA VAL A 28 4.78 -11.65 -13.71
C VAL A 28 3.35 -11.36 -14.17
N GLY A 29 2.82 -12.17 -15.10
CA GLY A 29 1.44 -12.03 -15.58
C GLY A 29 0.39 -12.23 -14.48
N GLU A 30 0.57 -13.24 -13.61
CA GLU A 30 -0.33 -13.48 -12.48
C GLU A 30 -0.22 -12.38 -11.40
N TYR A 31 0.96 -11.78 -11.25
CA TYR A 31 1.16 -10.67 -10.33
C TYR A 31 0.32 -9.44 -10.72
N PHE A 32 0.25 -9.12 -12.02
CA PHE A 32 -0.52 -8.00 -12.54
C PHE A 32 -1.98 -8.36 -12.86
N ALA A 33 -2.36 -9.63 -12.82
CA ALA A 33 -3.71 -10.04 -13.11
C ALA A 33 -4.72 -9.47 -12.10
N PRO A 34 -5.81 -8.84 -12.57
CA PRO A 34 -6.90 -8.43 -11.69
C PRO A 34 -7.56 -9.65 -11.03
N ALA A 35 -8.16 -9.44 -9.85
CA ALA A 35 -8.84 -10.51 -9.10
C ALA A 35 -10.08 -11.03 -9.82
N ASP A 36 -10.76 -10.15 -10.57
CA ASP A 36 -11.95 -10.44 -11.35
C ASP A 36 -11.74 -10.06 -12.80
N SER A 37 -12.65 -10.47 -13.69
CA SER A 37 -12.59 -10.08 -15.09
C SER A 37 -12.92 -8.60 -15.27
N GLY A 38 -11.99 -7.85 -15.85
CA GLY A 38 -12.17 -6.47 -16.27
C GLY A 38 -11.84 -5.42 -15.19
N VAL A 39 -11.85 -4.17 -15.63
CA VAL A 39 -11.64 -3.00 -14.77
C VAL A 39 -12.91 -2.70 -14.02
N GLN A 40 -12.82 -2.67 -12.69
CA GLN A 40 -13.94 -2.28 -11.85
C GLN A 40 -13.74 -0.84 -11.35
N VAL A 41 -14.75 0.00 -11.53
CA VAL A 41 -14.86 1.25 -10.81
C VAL A 41 -15.47 0.92 -9.46
N ALA A 42 -14.65 0.86 -8.44
CA ALA A 42 -15.13 0.66 -7.09
C ALA A 42 -15.50 2.02 -6.50
N GLY A 43 -16.64 2.09 -5.83
CA GLY A 43 -17.25 3.32 -5.40
C GLY A 43 -16.43 4.18 -4.43
N ILE A 44 -16.99 5.34 -4.15
CA ILE A 44 -16.50 6.29 -3.17
C ILE A 44 -16.70 5.74 -1.76
N LYS A 45 -15.71 5.94 -0.90
CA LYS A 45 -15.77 5.61 0.51
C LYS A 45 -15.29 6.79 1.35
N MET A 46 -16.11 7.23 2.30
CA MET A 46 -15.68 8.16 3.34
C MET A 46 -15.01 7.36 4.46
N VAL A 47 -13.73 7.62 4.70
CA VAL A 47 -12.94 7.00 5.76
C VAL A 47 -12.97 7.89 6.99
N SER A 48 -13.37 7.35 8.14
CA SER A 48 -13.34 8.07 9.41
C SER A 48 -11.93 8.06 9.98
N ILE A 49 -11.42 9.22 10.32
CA ILE A 49 -10.11 9.42 10.97
C ILE A 49 -10.29 10.06 12.34
N GLN A 50 -9.37 9.75 13.26
CA GLN A 50 -9.29 10.37 14.57
C GLN A 50 -8.20 11.43 14.57
N THR A 51 -8.51 12.60 15.11
CA THR A 51 -7.53 13.69 15.32
C THR A 51 -7.53 14.15 16.77
N PRO A 52 -6.55 14.96 17.21
CA PRO A 52 -6.55 15.51 18.56
C PRO A 52 -7.79 16.33 18.93
N VAL A 53 -8.46 16.91 17.93
CA VAL A 53 -9.64 17.79 18.16
C VAL A 53 -10.96 17.09 17.79
N GLY A 54 -10.96 15.82 17.40
CA GLY A 54 -12.18 15.07 17.12
C GLY A 54 -12.09 14.15 15.90
N LYS A 55 -13.23 13.60 15.53
CA LYS A 55 -13.37 12.72 14.38
C LYS A 55 -13.75 13.52 13.14
N PHE A 56 -13.12 13.18 12.04
CA PHE A 56 -13.43 13.71 10.71
C PHE A 56 -13.51 12.60 9.69
N ARG A 57 -13.94 12.91 8.48
CA ARG A 57 -14.01 11.96 7.38
C ARG A 57 -13.18 12.48 6.23
N VAL A 58 -12.44 11.57 5.62
CA VAL A 58 -11.70 11.83 4.39
C VAL A 58 -12.27 11.00 3.24
N TRP A 59 -12.30 11.59 2.07
CA TRP A 59 -12.85 11.00 0.87
C TRP A 59 -11.81 10.11 0.17
N THR A 60 -12.26 8.96 -0.30
CA THR A 60 -11.46 8.05 -1.14
C THR A 60 -12.31 7.50 -2.29
N LYS A 61 -11.67 7.23 -3.42
CA LYS A 61 -12.28 6.62 -4.60
C LYS A 61 -11.33 5.56 -5.16
N ARG A 62 -11.86 4.42 -5.55
CA ARG A 62 -11.10 3.27 -6.01
C ARG A 62 -11.34 2.97 -7.47
N PHE A 63 -10.29 2.59 -8.20
CA PHE A 63 -10.33 2.05 -9.55
C PHE A 63 -9.49 0.80 -9.65
N GLY A 64 -9.97 -0.19 -10.41
CA GLY A 64 -9.30 -1.49 -10.56
C GLY A 64 -9.67 -2.47 -9.45
N ASN A 65 -9.07 -3.64 -9.50
CA ASN A 65 -9.41 -4.77 -8.63
C ASN A 65 -8.21 -5.70 -8.36
N ASN A 66 -6.98 -5.19 -8.46
CA ASN A 66 -5.80 -6.01 -8.19
C ASN A 66 -5.66 -6.26 -6.68
N PRO A 67 -5.62 -7.51 -6.22
CA PRO A 67 -5.49 -7.81 -4.79
C PRO A 67 -4.09 -7.52 -4.23
N ARG A 68 -3.06 -7.43 -5.08
CA ARG A 68 -1.65 -7.35 -4.70
C ARG A 68 -1.00 -6.00 -4.97
N ILE A 69 -1.54 -5.22 -5.91
CA ILE A 69 -0.97 -3.92 -6.29
C ILE A 69 -2.03 -2.86 -6.10
N LYS A 70 -2.03 -2.23 -4.94
CA LYS A 70 -2.95 -1.15 -4.56
C LYS A 70 -2.14 0.12 -4.30
N VAL A 71 -2.31 1.09 -5.17
CA VAL A 71 -1.56 2.35 -5.14
C VAL A 71 -2.44 3.43 -4.52
N LEU A 72 -2.09 3.91 -3.34
CA LEU A 72 -2.71 5.09 -2.73
C LEU A 72 -2.02 6.34 -3.25
N LEU A 73 -2.80 7.23 -3.87
CA LEU A 73 -2.33 8.47 -4.46
C LEU A 73 -2.40 9.60 -3.43
N LEU A 74 -1.27 10.21 -3.12
CA LEU A 74 -1.15 11.33 -2.20
C LEU A 74 -0.96 12.62 -2.99
N HIS A 75 -1.99 13.48 -3.01
CA HIS A 75 -1.94 14.76 -3.71
C HIS A 75 -1.01 15.76 -3.03
N GLY A 76 -0.63 16.79 -3.80
CA GLY A 76 0.22 17.89 -3.34
C GLY A 76 -0.55 18.92 -2.49
N GLY A 77 0.11 20.00 -2.22
CA GLY A 77 -0.42 21.11 -1.43
C GLY A 77 0.44 21.40 -0.20
N PRO A 78 -0.03 21.27 1.06
CA PRO A 78 -1.33 20.74 1.51
C PRO A 78 -2.53 21.49 0.94
N ALA A 79 -3.73 20.91 1.07
CA ALA A 79 -5.02 21.46 0.63
C ALA A 79 -5.16 21.62 -0.91
N PHE A 80 -4.47 20.82 -1.70
CA PHE A 80 -4.80 20.60 -3.11
C PHE A 80 -5.93 19.57 -3.22
N THR A 81 -6.15 18.96 -4.39
CA THR A 81 -7.20 17.96 -4.61
C THR A 81 -6.65 16.76 -5.36
N HIS A 82 -7.39 15.65 -5.40
CA HIS A 82 -7.03 14.47 -6.19
C HIS A 82 -7.13 14.70 -7.71
N GLU A 83 -7.93 15.68 -8.18
CA GLU A 83 -8.37 15.81 -9.58
C GLU A 83 -7.24 15.74 -10.63
N TYR A 84 -6.08 16.34 -10.36
CA TYR A 84 -4.97 16.25 -11.32
C TYR A 84 -4.31 14.85 -11.39
N LEU A 85 -4.59 13.99 -10.42
CA LEU A 85 -4.15 12.59 -10.42
C LEU A 85 -5.12 11.67 -11.17
N GLU A 86 -6.34 12.13 -11.51
CA GLU A 86 -7.32 11.37 -12.31
C GLU A 86 -6.78 10.93 -13.68
N CYS A 87 -5.72 11.59 -14.17
CA CYS A 87 -5.06 11.14 -15.40
C CYS A 87 -4.57 9.69 -15.34
N PHE A 88 -4.28 9.16 -14.14
CA PHE A 88 -3.89 7.77 -13.93
C PHE A 88 -5.04 6.77 -14.09
N GLU A 89 -6.30 7.20 -13.98
CA GLU A 89 -7.49 6.34 -14.17
C GLU A 89 -7.49 5.66 -15.54
N SER A 90 -6.96 6.34 -16.54
CA SER A 90 -6.90 5.83 -17.92
C SER A 90 -5.82 4.76 -18.12
N PHE A 91 -4.84 4.66 -17.23
CA PHE A 91 -3.63 3.85 -17.39
C PHE A 91 -3.54 2.74 -16.34
N PHE A 92 -3.55 3.07 -15.06
CA PHE A 92 -3.26 2.14 -13.98
C PHE A 92 -4.14 0.88 -13.99
N PRO A 93 -5.47 0.97 -14.12
CA PRO A 93 -6.29 -0.23 -14.13
C PRO A 93 -6.02 -1.15 -15.35
N LYS A 94 -5.67 -0.57 -16.50
CA LYS A 94 -5.34 -1.34 -17.71
C LYS A 94 -4.02 -2.10 -17.57
N GLU A 95 -3.08 -1.53 -16.81
CA GLU A 95 -1.79 -2.15 -16.50
C GLU A 95 -1.89 -3.07 -15.26
N GLY A 96 -3.09 -3.34 -14.76
CA GLY A 96 -3.32 -4.25 -13.65
C GLY A 96 -3.08 -3.64 -12.28
N PHE A 97 -3.01 -2.32 -12.12
CA PHE A 97 -2.94 -1.67 -10.83
C PHE A 97 -4.35 -1.33 -10.32
N GLU A 98 -4.56 -1.51 -9.02
CA GLU A 98 -5.67 -0.87 -8.33
C GLU A 98 -5.18 0.46 -7.79
N MET A 99 -5.81 1.56 -8.19
CA MET A 99 -5.49 2.87 -7.69
C MET A 99 -6.56 3.37 -6.73
N ILE A 100 -6.12 4.13 -5.74
CA ILE A 100 -6.99 4.72 -4.74
C ILE A 100 -6.67 6.20 -4.67
N GLU A 101 -7.60 7.02 -5.10
CA GLU A 101 -7.57 8.46 -4.92
C GLU A 101 -8.02 8.81 -3.52
N TYR A 102 -7.47 9.87 -2.96
CA TYR A 102 -7.71 10.29 -1.59
C TYR A 102 -7.55 11.80 -1.47
N ASP A 103 -8.58 12.47 -0.96
CA ASP A 103 -8.50 13.87 -0.55
C ASP A 103 -8.10 13.94 0.94
N GLN A 104 -6.98 14.59 1.24
CA GLN A 104 -6.52 14.79 2.60
C GLN A 104 -7.51 15.68 3.38
N LEU A 105 -7.54 15.60 4.70
CA LEU A 105 -8.37 16.44 5.55
C LEU A 105 -8.16 17.92 5.22
N GLY A 106 -9.22 18.65 5.05
CA GLY A 106 -9.20 20.04 4.62
C GLY A 106 -9.17 20.23 3.10
N SER A 107 -9.20 19.14 2.33
CA SER A 107 -9.21 19.17 0.86
C SER A 107 -10.56 18.73 0.31
N TYR A 108 -11.02 19.37 -0.68
CA TYR A 108 -12.14 19.14 -1.60
C TYR A 108 -13.35 18.39 -1.00
N TYR A 109 -13.43 17.05 -1.20
CA TYR A 109 -14.55 16.23 -0.73
C TYR A 109 -14.40 15.74 0.72
N SER A 110 -13.25 15.96 1.33
CA SER A 110 -13.02 15.63 2.74
C SER A 110 -13.60 16.69 3.67
N ASP A 111 -13.80 16.36 4.94
CA ASP A 111 -14.26 17.33 5.94
C ASP A 111 -13.28 18.51 6.03
N GLN A 112 -13.83 19.72 6.31
CA GLN A 112 -13.12 21.01 6.25
C GLN A 112 -13.01 21.65 7.66
N PRO A 113 -12.18 21.11 8.58
CA PRO A 113 -12.03 21.70 9.91
C PRO A 113 -11.35 23.07 9.84
N ARG A 114 -11.69 23.95 10.79
CA ARG A 114 -11.11 25.30 10.90
C ARG A 114 -9.97 25.39 11.90
N ASP A 115 -9.69 24.31 12.64
CA ASP A 115 -8.68 24.31 13.68
C ASP A 115 -7.28 24.21 13.06
N SER A 116 -6.50 25.26 13.23
CA SER A 116 -5.15 25.37 12.66
C SER A 116 -4.15 24.41 13.31
N SER A 117 -4.41 23.88 14.50
CA SER A 117 -3.57 22.87 15.15
C SER A 117 -3.48 21.55 14.37
N LEU A 118 -4.42 21.33 13.45
CA LEU A 118 -4.46 20.15 12.59
C LEU A 118 -3.47 20.23 11.40
N TRP A 119 -2.91 21.38 11.09
CA TRP A 119 -2.08 21.57 9.92
C TRP A 119 -0.59 21.32 10.22
N THR A 120 -0.28 20.12 10.70
CA THR A 120 1.09 19.68 11.02
C THR A 120 1.45 18.41 10.27
N THR A 121 2.72 18.29 9.84
CA THR A 121 3.20 17.11 9.12
C THR A 121 2.93 15.79 9.87
N PRO A 122 3.22 15.67 11.18
CA PRO A 122 2.93 14.44 11.90
C PRO A 122 1.46 14.03 11.87
N ARG A 123 0.54 15.00 11.93
CA ARG A 123 -0.90 14.73 11.85
C ARG A 123 -1.29 14.18 10.46
N PHE A 124 -0.71 14.72 9.37
CA PHE A 124 -0.97 14.21 8.02
C PHE A 124 -0.39 12.80 7.82
N VAL A 125 0.78 12.50 8.38
CA VAL A 125 1.35 11.15 8.35
C VAL A 125 0.44 10.17 9.09
N GLU A 126 -0.05 10.54 10.28
CA GLU A 126 -1.01 9.73 11.04
C GLU A 126 -2.32 9.51 10.27
N GLU A 127 -2.80 10.52 9.53
CA GLU A 127 -3.97 10.41 8.67
C GLU A 127 -3.77 9.37 7.57
N VAL A 128 -2.64 9.40 6.86
CA VAL A 128 -2.30 8.41 5.82
C VAL A 128 -2.31 7.00 6.41
N GLU A 129 -1.76 6.82 7.60
CA GLU A 129 -1.75 5.53 8.29
C GLU A 129 -3.17 5.05 8.64
N GLN A 130 -4.03 5.94 9.14
CA GLN A 130 -5.42 5.60 9.42
C GLN A 130 -6.21 5.26 8.16
N VAL A 131 -5.99 5.98 7.06
CA VAL A 131 -6.58 5.67 5.75
C VAL A 131 -6.11 4.30 5.27
N ARG A 132 -4.80 4.03 5.33
CA ARG A 132 -4.21 2.74 4.98
C ARG A 132 -4.90 1.58 5.72
N GLN A 133 -5.03 1.71 7.05
CA GLN A 133 -5.66 0.70 7.90
C GLN A 133 -7.14 0.50 7.56
N ALA A 134 -7.90 1.59 7.39
CA ALA A 134 -9.32 1.55 7.06
C ALA A 134 -9.61 0.92 5.69
N LEU A 135 -8.65 1.01 4.77
CA LEU A 135 -8.71 0.41 3.43
C LEU A 135 -8.11 -1.01 3.40
N LYS A 136 -7.61 -1.52 4.53
CA LYS A 136 -6.99 -2.84 4.66
C LYS A 136 -5.79 -3.01 3.72
N LEU A 137 -4.95 -1.99 3.65
CA LEU A 137 -3.71 -2.00 2.89
C LEU A 137 -2.56 -2.39 3.82
N ASP A 138 -1.73 -3.34 3.39
CA ASP A 138 -0.60 -3.85 4.17
C ASP A 138 0.63 -4.10 3.28
N SER A 139 1.72 -4.56 3.87
CA SER A 139 2.99 -4.77 3.18
C SER A 139 2.92 -5.75 2.00
N SER A 140 1.84 -6.53 1.87
CA SER A 140 1.66 -7.48 0.78
C SER A 140 1.02 -6.87 -0.47
N ASN A 141 0.37 -5.70 -0.33
CA ASN A 141 -0.43 -5.13 -1.41
C ASN A 141 -0.35 -3.60 -1.54
N PHE A 142 0.42 -2.92 -0.69
CA PHE A 142 0.35 -1.46 -0.55
C PHE A 142 1.54 -0.75 -1.19
N TYR A 143 1.22 0.24 -2.02
CA TYR A 143 2.17 1.17 -2.63
C TYR A 143 1.68 2.60 -2.46
N LEU A 144 2.62 3.53 -2.29
CA LEU A 144 2.35 4.97 -2.25
C LEU A 144 2.87 5.64 -3.51
N LEU A 145 2.06 6.51 -4.08
CA LEU A 145 2.50 7.45 -5.11
C LEU A 145 2.17 8.86 -4.63
N GLY A 146 3.20 9.63 -4.32
CA GLY A 146 3.05 11.01 -3.83
C GLY A 146 3.59 12.03 -4.82
N ASN A 147 2.85 13.13 -4.98
CA ASN A 147 3.31 14.29 -5.74
C ASN A 147 3.53 15.48 -4.80
N SER A 148 4.65 16.20 -4.94
CA SER A 148 4.98 17.39 -4.16
C SER A 148 4.85 17.11 -2.65
N TRP A 149 3.94 17.79 -1.94
CA TRP A 149 3.62 17.53 -0.52
C TRP A 149 3.31 16.05 -0.27
N GLY A 150 2.50 15.42 -1.15
CA GLY A 150 2.21 13.99 -1.05
C GLY A 150 3.47 13.11 -1.14
N GLY A 151 4.50 13.56 -1.86
CA GLY A 151 5.81 12.91 -1.90
C GLY A 151 6.53 12.95 -0.54
N LEU A 152 6.42 14.07 0.21
CA LEU A 152 6.94 14.16 1.58
C LEU A 152 6.19 13.23 2.54
N LEU A 153 4.89 13.06 2.36
CA LEU A 153 4.08 12.15 3.19
C LEU A 153 4.37 10.67 2.89
N ALA A 154 4.90 10.36 1.69
CA ALA A 154 5.22 9.00 1.27
C ALA A 154 6.60 8.52 1.74
N MET A 155 7.44 9.39 2.27
CA MET A 155 8.78 9.07 2.79
C MET A 155 8.75 8.61 4.25
#